data_b84c5d8a5f9b3b3acd796c617c19d516
#
_entry.id   b84c5d8a5f9b3b3acd796c617c19d516
#
_cell.length_a   1.000
_cell.length_b   1.000
_cell.length_c   1.000
_cell.angle_alpha   90.00
_cell.angle_beta   90.00
_cell.angle_gamma   90.00
#
_symmetry.space_group_name_H-M   'P 1'
#
loop_
_entity.id
_entity.type
_entity.pdbx_description
1 polymer ?
#
loop_
_entity_poly.entity_id
_entity_poly.type
_entity_poly.pdbx_seq_one_letter_code
_entity_poly.pdbx_strand_id
1 'polypeptide(L)'
;MIDQLSGSLNLHQEALNLRVERQKVLASNIANADTPNYKARDFDFSSELSRAMEQGNASGEGLALATTASRHIPAQAPASNGLDLLYRVPSQPSLDGNTVDMDIERAQFADNAVRYQAAITVLSSKIQGLKSAMQPE
;
A
#
# COMPACT_ATOMS: atom_id res chain seq x y z
N MET A 1 27.08 4.62 -4.61
CA MET A 1 26.23 5.28 -5.63
C MET A 1 25.10 4.38 -6.11
N ILE A 2 25.36 3.12 -6.47
CA ILE A 2 24.31 2.17 -6.92
C ILE A 2 23.27 1.91 -5.83
N ASP A 3 23.67 1.80 -4.57
CA ASP A 3 22.76 1.57 -3.44
C ASP A 3 21.82 2.75 -3.19
N GLN A 4 22.28 3.99 -3.37
CA GLN A 4 21.41 5.17 -3.23
C GLN A 4 20.38 5.26 -4.36
N LEU A 5 20.76 4.82 -5.55
CA LEU A 5 19.86 4.78 -6.68
C LEU A 5 18.79 3.71 -6.51
N SER A 6 19.19 2.50 -6.14
CA SER A 6 18.26 1.40 -5.84
C SER A 6 17.32 1.74 -4.69
N GLY A 7 17.81 2.36 -3.62
CA GLY A 7 16.99 2.82 -2.50
C GLY A 7 15.95 3.86 -2.91
N SER A 8 16.31 4.81 -3.78
CA SER A 8 15.37 5.81 -4.26
C SER A 8 14.30 5.24 -5.21
N LEU A 9 14.65 4.25 -6.02
CA LEU A 9 13.70 3.54 -6.87
C LEU A 9 12.75 2.67 -6.05
N ASN A 10 13.28 1.95 -5.05
CA ASN A 10 12.46 1.15 -4.12
C ASN A 10 11.43 2.01 -3.39
N LEU A 11 11.81 3.19 -2.89
CA LEU A 11 10.87 4.10 -2.24
C LEU A 11 9.68 4.44 -3.16
N HIS A 12 9.94 4.77 -4.42
CA HIS A 12 8.87 5.10 -5.36
C HIS A 12 8.03 3.88 -5.73
N GLN A 13 8.64 2.70 -5.82
CA GLN A 13 7.94 1.45 -6.08
C GLN A 13 7.01 1.09 -4.92
N GLU A 14 7.51 1.15 -3.68
CA GLU A 14 6.68 0.88 -2.50
C GLU A 14 5.56 1.92 -2.33
N ALA A 15 5.83 3.19 -2.60
CA ALA A 15 4.81 4.21 -2.59
C ALA A 15 3.71 3.95 -3.65
N LEU A 16 4.06 3.45 -4.83
CA LEU A 16 3.08 3.05 -5.85
C LEU A 16 2.26 1.84 -5.41
N ASN A 17 2.90 0.81 -4.86
CA ASN A 17 2.24 -0.39 -4.34
C ASN A 17 1.22 -0.03 -3.26
N LEU A 18 1.62 0.79 -2.28
CA LEU A 18 0.73 1.25 -1.21
C LEU A 18 -0.45 2.08 -1.74
N ARG A 19 -0.25 2.90 -2.80
CA ARG A 19 -1.36 3.63 -3.41
C ARG A 19 -2.35 2.71 -4.11
N VAL A 20 -1.88 1.63 -4.74
CA VAL A 20 -2.76 0.61 -5.33
C VAL A 20 -3.57 -0.10 -4.24
N GLU A 21 -2.93 -0.48 -3.14
CA GLU A 21 -3.63 -1.10 -2.01
C GLU A 21 -4.66 -0.14 -1.38
N ARG A 22 -4.31 1.13 -1.21
CA ARG A 22 -5.26 2.13 -0.72
C ARG A 22 -6.46 2.29 -1.66
N GLN A 23 -6.21 2.27 -2.98
CA GLN A 23 -7.28 2.32 -3.97
C GLN A 23 -8.26 1.17 -3.82
N LYS A 24 -7.77 -0.05 -3.56
CA LYS A 24 -8.60 -1.24 -3.32
C LYS A 24 -9.44 -1.09 -2.06
N VAL A 25 -8.85 -0.59 -0.98
CA VAL A 25 -9.55 -0.37 0.30
C VAL A 25 -10.67 0.66 0.12
N LEU A 26 -10.38 1.81 -0.51
CA LEU A 26 -11.36 2.85 -0.79
C LEU A 26 -12.48 2.37 -1.73
N ALA A 27 -12.12 1.58 -2.76
CA ALA A 27 -13.11 0.96 -3.65
C ALA A 27 -14.02 -0.03 -2.91
N SER A 28 -13.46 -0.80 -1.97
CA SER A 28 -14.23 -1.70 -1.11
C SER A 28 -15.19 -0.93 -0.20
N ASN A 29 -14.76 0.19 0.38
CA ASN A 29 -15.64 1.05 1.18
C ASN A 29 -16.80 1.59 0.34
N ILE A 30 -16.51 2.11 -0.87
CA ILE A 30 -17.52 2.62 -1.79
C ILE A 30 -18.52 1.52 -2.19
N ALA A 31 -18.03 0.33 -2.52
CA ALA A 31 -18.89 -0.80 -2.91
C ALA A 31 -19.83 -1.26 -1.78
N ASN A 32 -19.45 -1.01 -0.53
CA ASN A 32 -20.22 -1.40 0.64
C ASN A 32 -20.95 -0.22 1.33
N ALA A 33 -21.13 0.90 0.62
CA ALA A 33 -21.78 2.08 1.18
C ALA A 33 -23.22 1.81 1.65
N ASP A 34 -23.92 0.90 0.99
CA ASP A 34 -25.29 0.51 1.29
C ASP A 34 -25.36 -0.82 2.09
N THR A 35 -24.22 -1.35 2.54
CA THR A 35 -24.21 -2.61 3.32
C THR A 35 -24.41 -2.31 4.80
N PRO A 36 -25.50 -2.82 5.43
CA PRO A 36 -25.74 -2.59 6.86
C PRO A 36 -24.58 -3.10 7.73
N ASN A 37 -24.26 -2.35 8.79
CA ASN A 37 -23.17 -2.63 9.74
C ASN A 37 -21.76 -2.69 9.15
N TYR A 38 -21.55 -2.28 7.90
CA TYR A 38 -20.21 -2.22 7.32
C TYR A 38 -19.36 -1.15 8.01
N LYS A 39 -18.12 -1.48 8.30
CA LYS A 39 -17.15 -0.55 8.91
C LYS A 39 -16.09 -0.17 7.89
N ALA A 40 -16.08 1.10 7.50
CA ALA A 40 -15.09 1.65 6.60
C ALA A 40 -13.67 1.48 7.17
N ARG A 41 -12.74 1.11 6.33
CA ARG A 41 -11.32 0.92 6.69
C ARG A 41 -10.45 1.86 5.87
N ASP A 42 -9.33 2.23 6.44
CA ASP A 42 -8.25 2.93 5.75
C ASP A 42 -6.95 2.62 6.49
N PHE A 43 -5.82 3.07 6.00
CA PHE A 43 -4.54 2.99 6.70
C PHE A 43 -3.77 4.30 6.57
N ASP A 44 -2.88 4.55 7.53
CA ASP A 44 -1.98 5.69 7.45
C ASP A 44 -0.86 5.41 6.44
N PHE A 45 -0.93 6.10 5.30
CA PHE A 45 0.03 5.95 4.21
C PHE A 45 1.46 6.24 4.64
N SER A 46 1.69 7.22 5.52
CA SER A 46 3.04 7.62 5.92
C SER A 46 3.70 6.57 6.80
N SER A 47 2.97 6.03 7.77
CA SER A 47 3.46 4.97 8.65
C SER A 47 3.70 3.68 7.88
N GLU A 48 2.80 3.30 6.97
CA GLU A 48 2.98 2.10 6.15
C GLU A 48 4.16 2.20 5.21
N LEU A 49 4.38 3.37 4.59
CA LEU A 49 5.55 3.59 3.74
C LEU A 49 6.86 3.51 4.54
N SER A 50 6.91 4.11 5.72
CA SER A 50 8.09 4.02 6.61
C SER A 50 8.37 2.57 7.00
N ARG A 51 7.33 1.81 7.37
CA ARG A 51 7.44 0.39 7.72
C ARG A 51 7.92 -0.45 6.54
N ALA A 52 7.38 -0.23 5.35
CA ALA A 52 7.80 -0.94 4.15
C ALA A 52 9.27 -0.68 3.80
N MET A 53 9.74 0.55 3.99
CA MET A 53 11.15 0.91 3.79
C MET A 53 12.08 0.26 4.81
N GLU A 54 11.66 0.17 6.07
CA GLU A 54 12.43 -0.51 7.11
C GLU A 54 12.50 -2.02 6.85
N GLN A 55 11.40 -2.65 6.45
CA GLN A 55 11.35 -4.07 6.11
C GLN A 55 12.11 -4.39 4.82
N GLY A 56 12.06 -3.51 3.82
CA GLY A 56 12.85 -3.66 2.58
C GLY A 56 14.36 -3.62 2.82
N ASN A 57 14.82 -2.90 3.84
CA ASN A 57 16.21 -2.91 4.28
C ASN A 57 16.56 -4.11 5.18
N ALA A 58 15.55 -4.73 5.79
CA ALA A 58 15.68 -5.92 6.63
C ALA A 58 15.36 -7.20 5.84
N SER A 59 15.78 -7.29 4.57
CA SER A 59 15.70 -8.52 3.77
C SER A 59 16.72 -9.56 4.29
N GLY A 60 16.55 -9.96 5.52
CA GLY A 60 17.25 -11.00 6.22
C GLY A 60 16.25 -11.96 6.85
N GLU A 61 16.17 -13.14 6.28
CA GLU A 61 15.79 -14.39 6.95
C GLU A 61 14.61 -14.27 7.92
N GLY A 62 13.41 -14.30 7.38
CA GLY A 62 12.27 -14.74 8.19
C GLY A 62 12.64 -16.10 8.78
N LEU A 63 12.58 -16.22 10.11
CA LEU A 63 12.76 -17.49 10.81
C LEU A 63 11.83 -18.53 10.19
N ALA A 64 12.38 -19.33 9.28
CA ALA A 64 11.67 -20.46 8.74
C ALA A 64 11.44 -21.45 9.89
N LEU A 65 10.18 -21.65 10.25
CA LEU A 65 9.81 -22.68 11.23
C LEU A 65 10.28 -24.03 10.70
N ALA A 66 11.20 -24.67 11.41
CA ALA A 66 11.65 -26.01 11.08
C ALA A 66 10.47 -26.99 11.21
N THR A 67 10.07 -27.59 10.11
CA THR A 67 9.06 -28.65 10.12
C THR A 67 9.72 -29.94 10.62
N THR A 68 9.21 -30.51 11.69
CA THR A 68 9.73 -31.73 12.31
C THR A 68 9.36 -33.00 11.54
N ALA A 69 8.50 -32.93 10.54
CA ALA A 69 8.10 -34.02 9.68
C ALA A 69 7.88 -33.57 8.24
N SER A 70 8.30 -34.34 7.26
CA SER A 70 8.20 -34.04 5.82
C SER A 70 6.76 -33.92 5.29
N ARG A 71 5.76 -34.32 6.08
CA ARG A 71 4.33 -34.19 5.77
C ARG A 71 3.70 -32.93 6.35
N HIS A 72 4.42 -32.17 7.17
CA HIS A 72 3.91 -30.90 7.67
C HIS A 72 4.02 -29.84 6.58
N ILE A 73 2.88 -29.25 6.25
CA ILE A 73 2.85 -28.09 5.38
C ILE A 73 3.59 -26.97 6.12
N PRO A 74 4.70 -26.43 5.56
CA PRO A 74 5.37 -25.32 6.20
C PRO A 74 4.36 -24.19 6.33
N ALA A 75 4.23 -23.61 7.53
CA ALA A 75 3.46 -22.41 7.73
C ALA A 75 4.17 -21.28 6.94
N GLN A 76 3.84 -21.15 5.68
CA GLN A 76 4.10 -19.91 4.98
C GLN A 76 3.17 -18.90 5.66
N ALA A 77 3.77 -17.98 6.41
CA ALA A 77 3.06 -16.76 6.73
C ALA A 77 2.46 -16.27 5.40
N PRO A 78 1.14 -16.07 5.31
CA PRO A 78 0.60 -15.47 4.12
C PRO A 78 1.45 -14.23 3.88
N ALA A 79 1.95 -14.04 2.68
CA ALA A 79 2.51 -12.77 2.24
C ALA A 79 1.36 -11.76 2.18
N SER A 80 0.68 -11.60 3.30
CA SER A 80 -0.08 -10.41 3.58
C SER A 80 1.01 -9.35 3.68
N ASN A 81 1.10 -8.51 2.70
CA ASN A 81 1.63 -7.18 2.90
C ASN A 81 0.85 -6.67 4.11
N GLY A 82 1.41 -6.85 5.31
CA GLY A 82 0.68 -6.71 6.56
C GLY A 82 0.28 -5.26 6.82
N LEU A 83 -0.58 -4.74 5.92
CA LEU A 83 -1.17 -3.42 6.04
C LEU A 83 -2.01 -3.38 7.31
N ASP A 84 -1.69 -2.47 8.17
CA ASP A 84 -2.46 -2.21 9.38
C ASP A 84 -3.71 -1.40 9.00
N LEU A 85 -4.79 -2.12 8.72
CA LEU A 85 -6.07 -1.51 8.38
C LEU A 85 -6.79 -1.06 9.64
N LEU A 86 -6.96 0.23 9.77
CA LEU A 86 -7.66 0.88 10.86
C LEU A 86 -9.12 1.15 10.49
N TYR A 87 -10.02 1.02 11.46
CA TYR A 87 -11.40 1.42 11.28
C TYR A 87 -11.52 2.95 11.29
N ARG A 88 -12.25 3.48 10.34
CA ARG A 88 -12.50 4.91 10.28
C ARG A 88 -13.57 5.30 11.31
N VAL A 89 -13.33 6.38 12.03
CA VAL A 89 -14.32 6.99 12.90
C VAL A 89 -15.32 7.75 12.03
N PRO A 90 -16.63 7.43 12.08
CA PRO A 90 -17.63 8.13 11.28
C PRO A 90 -17.78 9.58 11.74
N SER A 91 -17.99 10.50 10.79
CA SER A 91 -18.29 11.91 11.07
C SER A 91 -19.69 12.07 11.69
N GLN A 92 -20.63 11.20 11.28
CA GLN A 92 -21.98 11.12 11.82
C GLN A 92 -22.39 9.66 12.02
N PRO A 93 -23.08 9.32 13.12
CA PRO A 93 -23.60 7.97 13.31
C PRO A 93 -24.76 7.71 12.33
N SER A 94 -24.72 6.58 11.61
CA SER A 94 -25.82 6.13 10.78
C SER A 94 -26.71 5.13 11.53
N LEU A 95 -27.99 5.11 11.19
CA LEU A 95 -28.99 4.24 11.86
C LEU A 95 -28.75 2.76 11.58
N ASP A 96 -28.15 2.43 10.43
CA ASP A 96 -27.82 1.07 9.99
C ASP A 96 -26.45 0.59 10.48
N GLY A 97 -25.73 1.43 11.25
CA GLY A 97 -24.39 1.12 11.76
C GLY A 97 -23.29 1.13 10.72
N ASN A 98 -23.56 1.54 9.48
CA ASN A 98 -22.54 1.74 8.43
C ASN A 98 -21.72 2.99 8.72
N THR A 99 -20.40 2.94 8.56
CA THR A 99 -19.50 4.06 8.80
C THR A 99 -18.91 4.66 7.52
N VAL A 100 -19.41 4.25 6.36
CA VAL A 100 -18.99 4.78 5.06
C VAL A 100 -19.64 6.13 4.81
N ASP A 101 -18.82 7.15 4.54
CA ASP A 101 -19.28 8.45 4.04
C ASP A 101 -18.87 8.55 2.56
N MET A 102 -19.87 8.47 1.68
CA MET A 102 -19.63 8.40 0.23
C MET A 102 -18.90 9.63 -0.33
N ASP A 103 -19.15 10.82 0.23
CA ASP A 103 -18.51 12.04 -0.26
C ASP A 103 -17.03 12.04 0.13
N ILE A 104 -16.71 11.62 1.34
CA ILE A 104 -15.34 11.46 1.82
C ILE A 104 -14.62 10.37 1.04
N GLU A 105 -15.24 9.19 0.85
CA GLU A 105 -14.62 8.08 0.14
C GLU A 105 -14.31 8.44 -1.32
N ARG A 106 -15.24 9.09 -2.02
CA ARG A 106 -15.03 9.55 -3.41
C ARG A 106 -13.93 10.60 -3.51
N ALA A 107 -13.91 11.55 -2.58
CA ALA A 107 -12.85 12.56 -2.55
C ALA A 107 -11.47 11.95 -2.33
N GLN A 108 -11.36 11.01 -1.39
CA GLN A 108 -10.10 10.31 -1.11
C GLN A 108 -9.68 9.36 -2.24
N PHE A 109 -10.65 8.69 -2.88
CA PHE A 109 -10.40 7.86 -4.05
C PHE A 109 -9.80 8.71 -5.20
N ALA A 110 -10.39 9.86 -5.49
CA ALA A 110 -9.91 10.79 -6.51
C ALA A 110 -8.52 11.36 -6.14
N ASP A 111 -8.30 11.81 -4.91
CA ASP A 111 -6.99 12.31 -4.43
C ASP A 111 -5.92 11.22 -4.57
N ASN A 112 -6.22 9.98 -4.15
CA ASN A 112 -5.29 8.87 -4.27
C ASN A 112 -4.96 8.55 -5.73
N ALA A 113 -5.93 8.62 -6.64
CA ALA A 113 -5.73 8.40 -8.08
C ALA A 113 -4.81 9.47 -8.69
N VAL A 114 -5.01 10.75 -8.35
CA VAL A 114 -4.14 11.84 -8.82
C VAL A 114 -2.71 11.66 -8.30
N ARG A 115 -2.55 11.33 -7.03
CA ARG A 115 -1.23 11.09 -6.44
C ARG A 115 -0.56 9.85 -7.03
N TYR A 116 -1.30 8.81 -7.36
CA TYR A 116 -0.79 7.63 -8.07
C TYR A 116 -0.25 8.02 -9.44
N GLN A 117 -1.01 8.80 -10.21
CA GLN A 117 -0.58 9.28 -11.53
C GLN A 117 0.67 10.16 -11.44
N ALA A 118 0.73 11.05 -10.45
CA ALA A 118 1.91 11.87 -10.19
C ALA A 118 3.15 11.01 -9.86
N ALA A 119 2.98 9.98 -9.03
CA ALA A 119 4.07 9.07 -8.67
C ALA A 119 4.61 8.29 -9.87
N ILE A 120 3.73 7.81 -10.78
CA ILE A 120 4.14 7.18 -12.05
C ILE A 120 4.95 8.17 -12.90
N THR A 121 4.49 9.41 -13.03
CA THR A 121 5.18 10.43 -13.83
C THR A 121 6.58 10.71 -13.27
N VAL A 122 6.71 10.86 -11.95
CA VAL A 122 8.00 11.06 -11.29
C VAL A 122 8.93 9.86 -11.50
N LEU A 123 8.43 8.65 -11.33
CA LEU A 123 9.23 7.43 -11.53
C LEU A 123 9.69 7.31 -13.00
N SER A 124 8.81 7.56 -13.96
CA SER A 124 9.13 7.53 -15.39
C SER A 124 10.20 8.57 -15.75
N SER A 125 10.07 9.80 -15.22
CA SER A 125 11.07 10.86 -15.45
C SER A 125 12.44 10.48 -14.87
N LYS A 126 12.48 9.88 -13.68
CA LYS A 126 13.74 9.38 -13.11
C LYS A 126 14.38 8.30 -13.97
N ILE A 127 13.60 7.32 -14.45
CA ILE A 127 14.11 6.25 -15.30
C ILE A 127 14.63 6.82 -16.63
N GLN A 128 13.91 7.77 -17.25
CA GLN A 128 14.36 8.43 -18.47
C GLN A 128 15.65 9.23 -18.25
N GLY A 129 15.75 9.96 -17.14
CA GLY A 129 16.97 10.68 -16.78
C GLY A 129 18.18 9.77 -16.64
N LEU A 130 18.00 8.62 -15.99
CA LEU A 130 19.04 7.60 -15.86
C LEU A 130 19.44 7.02 -17.22
N LYS A 131 18.45 6.71 -18.06
CA LYS A 131 18.70 6.20 -19.42
C LYS A 131 19.48 7.21 -20.24
N SER A 132 19.14 8.50 -20.19
CA SER A 132 19.87 9.56 -20.89
C SER A 132 21.31 9.72 -20.38
N ALA A 133 21.52 9.59 -19.07
CA ALA A 133 22.86 9.65 -18.48
C ALA A 133 23.77 8.45 -18.86
N MET A 134 23.18 7.34 -19.27
CA MET A 134 23.89 6.12 -19.68
C MET A 134 24.11 6.02 -21.20
N GLN A 135 23.53 6.91 -22.00
CA GLN A 135 23.77 6.96 -23.43
C GLN A 135 25.11 7.69 -23.71
N PRO A 136 26.08 7.05 -24.38
CA PRO A 136 27.26 7.76 -24.85
C PRO A 136 26.85 8.77 -25.93
N GLU A 137 27.52 9.93 -25.95
CA GLU A 137 27.40 10.93 -27.01
C GLU A 137 27.84 10.36 -28.37
#